data_dec88533cb39c5f2836dcd6ca96f8ca7
#
_entry.id   dec88533cb39c5f2836dcd6ca96f8ca7
#
_cell.length_a   1.000
_cell.length_b   1.000
_cell.length_c   1.000
_cell.angle_alpha   90.00
_cell.angle_beta   90.00
_cell.angle_gamma   90.00
#
_symmetry.space_group_name_H-M   'P 1'
#
loop_
_entity.id
_entity.type
_entity.pdbx_description
1 polymer ?
#
loop_
_entity_poly.entity_id
_entity_poly.type
_entity_poly.pdbx_seq_one_letter_code
_entity_poly.pdbx_strand_id
1 'polypeptide(L)'
;MKQFRSYIYQSSADFTRAMLWEAKYIFRDKAVFFSFVIVAIAVSFIYTYLYSEETLQELPIGVVDEDNTAQSRQLLRMIDATSQTAIYSSYLNLNEAEKAFQQEKIRGIVAIPNGFARDLQRGEQPTISVYADASYMLYYKQILTAAKVSATYLNAGVEVKRTSAQGKLPTQTRDEAMPVSAQVVSLYNPSLGYATFLIPIVLVIIFQTTILTAVGMLGGTMREGNKLKKYILTPIVSGELCLL
;
A
#
# COMPACT_ATOMS: atom_id res chain seq x y z
N MET A 1 9.15 27.99 -45.54
CA MET A 1 9.83 26.98 -44.71
C MET A 1 11.01 27.55 -43.90
N LYS A 2 11.89 28.34 -44.47
CA LYS A 2 13.05 28.93 -43.72
C LYS A 2 12.61 29.90 -42.60
N GLN A 3 11.62 30.77 -42.80
CA GLN A 3 11.10 31.67 -41.78
C GLN A 3 10.43 30.95 -40.59
N PHE A 4 9.67 29.89 -40.85
CA PHE A 4 9.05 29.09 -39.79
C PHE A 4 10.09 28.36 -38.93
N ARG A 5 11.15 27.89 -39.53
CA ARG A 5 12.26 27.23 -38.84
C ARG A 5 13.09 28.18 -37.98
N SER A 6 13.28 29.45 -38.43
CA SER A 6 13.96 30.49 -37.64
C SER A 6 13.10 30.93 -36.45
N TYR A 7 11.77 31.00 -36.62
CA TYR A 7 10.83 31.33 -35.55
C TYR A 7 10.83 30.28 -34.43
N ILE A 8 10.76 29.00 -34.79
CA ILE A 8 10.83 27.90 -33.81
C ILE A 8 12.18 27.91 -33.08
N TYR A 9 13.27 28.17 -33.77
CA TYR A 9 14.60 28.23 -33.15
C TYR A 9 14.78 29.41 -32.21
N GLN A 10 14.26 30.58 -32.55
CA GLN A 10 14.26 31.76 -31.68
C GLN A 10 13.35 31.55 -30.46
N SER A 11 12.15 31.02 -30.65
CA SER A 11 11.21 30.69 -29.56
C SER A 11 11.80 29.68 -28.58
N SER A 12 12.49 28.64 -29.07
CA SER A 12 13.15 27.66 -28.19
C SER A 12 14.34 28.25 -27.43
N ALA A 13 15.12 29.16 -28.03
CA ALA A 13 16.22 29.82 -27.35
C ALA A 13 15.74 30.82 -26.29
N ASP A 14 14.64 31.50 -26.55
CA ASP A 14 14.02 32.44 -25.61
C ASP A 14 13.36 31.69 -24.46
N PHE A 15 12.72 30.55 -24.73
CA PHE A 15 12.19 29.66 -23.70
C PHE A 15 13.29 29.13 -22.75
N THR A 16 14.41 28.66 -23.31
CA THR A 16 15.52 28.16 -22.47
C THR A 16 16.17 29.29 -21.64
N ARG A 17 16.27 30.50 -22.19
CA ARG A 17 16.74 31.66 -21.41
C ARG A 17 15.79 32.04 -20.28
N ALA A 18 14.48 32.05 -20.54
CA ALA A 18 13.46 32.29 -19.53
C ALA A 18 13.52 31.26 -18.43
N MET A 19 13.60 30.00 -18.79
CA MET A 19 13.70 28.88 -17.83
C MET A 19 14.96 28.98 -16.94
N LEU A 20 16.11 29.26 -17.55
CA LEU A 20 17.37 29.44 -16.79
C LEU A 20 17.33 30.67 -15.88
N TRP A 21 16.69 31.75 -16.33
CA TRP A 21 16.52 32.94 -15.51
C TRP A 21 15.58 32.70 -14.32
N GLU A 22 14.46 32.00 -14.52
CA GLU A 22 13.54 31.63 -13.45
C GLU A 22 14.20 30.66 -12.47
N ALA A 23 14.92 29.67 -12.96
CA ALA A 23 15.69 28.76 -12.11
C ALA A 23 16.68 29.54 -11.22
N LYS A 24 17.45 30.49 -11.83
CA LYS A 24 18.37 31.32 -11.06
C LYS A 24 17.65 32.21 -10.04
N TYR A 25 16.42 32.63 -10.31
CA TYR A 25 15.63 33.45 -9.41
C TYR A 25 15.11 32.59 -8.22
N ILE A 26 14.67 31.36 -8.47
CA ILE A 26 14.27 30.40 -7.45
C ILE A 26 15.43 30.16 -6.46
N PHE A 27 16.64 29.90 -6.96
CA PHE A 27 17.81 29.66 -6.10
C PHE A 27 18.30 30.91 -5.37
N ARG A 28 17.92 32.12 -5.80
CA ARG A 28 18.29 33.38 -5.17
C ARG A 28 17.35 33.82 -4.06
N ASP A 29 16.07 33.43 -4.14
CA ASP A 29 15.08 33.70 -3.12
C ASP A 29 15.12 32.63 -2.06
N LYS A 30 15.55 33.00 -0.84
CA LYS A 30 15.72 32.04 0.27
C LYS A 30 14.41 31.32 0.66
N ALA A 31 13.28 32.04 0.61
CA ALA A 31 11.99 31.46 0.99
C ALA A 31 11.49 30.45 -0.06
N VAL A 32 11.62 30.82 -1.34
CA VAL A 32 11.26 29.94 -2.46
C VAL A 32 12.19 28.73 -2.51
N PHE A 33 13.49 28.91 -2.35
CA PHE A 33 14.47 27.81 -2.31
C PHE A 33 14.19 26.85 -1.16
N PHE A 34 13.96 27.39 0.05
CA PHE A 34 13.64 26.58 1.21
C PHE A 34 12.37 25.74 0.98
N SER A 35 11.31 26.36 0.50
CA SER A 35 10.04 25.67 0.23
C SER A 35 10.17 24.64 -0.89
N PHE A 36 10.82 25.01 -2.00
CA PHE A 36 10.90 24.16 -3.18
C PHE A 36 11.87 22.98 -3.02
N VAL A 37 13.03 23.20 -2.39
CA VAL A 37 14.08 22.17 -2.28
C VAL A 37 14.05 21.49 -0.92
N ILE A 38 14.17 22.26 0.15
CA ILE A 38 14.38 21.68 1.49
C ILE A 38 13.11 20.98 1.98
N VAL A 39 11.94 21.62 1.85
CA VAL A 39 10.68 21.02 2.29
C VAL A 39 10.34 19.79 1.44
N ALA A 40 10.51 19.85 0.11
CA ALA A 40 10.24 18.71 -0.76
C ALA A 40 11.10 17.49 -0.41
N ILE A 41 12.41 17.70 -0.20
CA ILE A 41 13.34 16.64 0.20
C ILE A 41 12.98 16.11 1.58
N ALA A 42 12.79 16.98 2.58
CA ALA A 42 12.51 16.59 3.96
C ALA A 42 11.21 15.79 4.05
N VAL A 43 10.14 16.24 3.39
CA VAL A 43 8.86 15.53 3.39
C VAL A 43 8.97 14.18 2.68
N SER A 44 9.70 14.12 1.57
CA SER A 44 9.95 12.84 0.87
C SER A 44 10.70 11.83 1.74
N PHE A 45 11.72 12.28 2.47
CA PHE A 45 12.45 11.42 3.41
C PHE A 45 11.59 10.95 4.58
N ILE A 46 10.80 11.87 5.18
CA ILE A 46 9.89 11.56 6.28
C ILE A 46 8.87 10.50 5.84
N TYR A 47 8.24 10.69 4.69
CA TYR A 47 7.27 9.72 4.16
C TYR A 47 7.92 8.37 3.88
N THR A 48 9.07 8.35 3.23
CA THR A 48 9.79 7.10 2.95
C THR A 48 10.18 6.37 4.24
N TYR A 49 10.61 7.11 5.26
CA TYR A 49 10.95 6.54 6.57
C TYR A 49 9.73 6.00 7.31
N LEU A 50 8.61 6.75 7.36
CA LEU A 50 7.38 6.32 8.03
C LEU A 50 6.77 5.06 7.40
N TYR A 51 6.93 4.89 6.09
CA TYR A 51 6.39 3.75 5.35
C TYR A 51 7.45 2.71 4.98
N SER A 52 8.64 2.75 5.59
CA SER A 52 9.70 1.78 5.34
C SER A 52 9.36 0.36 5.80
N GLU A 53 8.52 0.23 6.83
CA GLU A 53 7.95 -1.04 7.23
C GLU A 53 6.75 -1.38 6.33
N GLU A 54 7.03 -2.05 5.23
CA GLU A 54 6.06 -2.34 4.15
C GLU A 54 4.92 -3.27 4.58
N THR A 55 5.15 -4.12 5.60
CA THR A 55 4.19 -5.11 6.07
C THR A 55 4.01 -5.00 7.57
N LEU A 56 2.77 -4.81 7.98
CA LEU A 56 2.42 -5.01 9.38
C LEU A 56 2.58 -6.50 9.68
N GLN A 57 3.44 -6.80 10.64
CA GLN A 57 3.70 -8.15 11.12
C GLN A 57 3.11 -8.31 12.52
N GLU A 58 2.79 -9.57 12.86
CA GLU A 58 2.34 -9.94 14.21
C GLU A 58 1.12 -9.13 14.70
N LEU A 59 0.13 -8.91 13.82
CA LEU A 59 -1.11 -8.25 14.23
C LEU A 59 -1.81 -9.07 15.32
N PRO A 60 -2.10 -8.48 16.49
CA PRO A 60 -2.77 -9.19 17.56
C PRO A 60 -4.20 -9.55 17.18
N ILE A 61 -4.51 -10.84 17.14
CA ILE A 61 -5.85 -11.37 16.89
C ILE A 61 -6.38 -12.15 18.08
N GLY A 62 -7.68 -12.12 18.27
CA GLY A 62 -8.39 -13.02 19.18
C GLY A 62 -8.91 -14.26 18.45
N VAL A 63 -8.99 -15.36 19.15
CA VAL A 63 -9.56 -16.60 18.61
C VAL A 63 -10.70 -17.10 19.48
N VAL A 64 -11.74 -17.61 18.83
CA VAL A 64 -12.88 -18.29 19.46
C VAL A 64 -12.97 -19.67 18.84
N ASP A 65 -12.59 -20.71 19.57
CA ASP A 65 -12.62 -22.10 19.09
C ASP A 65 -13.75 -22.84 19.81
N GLU A 66 -14.90 -22.97 19.15
CA GLU A 66 -16.05 -23.69 19.67
C GLU A 66 -15.97 -25.20 19.36
N ASP A 67 -15.09 -25.62 18.43
CA ASP A 67 -14.93 -26.98 18.02
C ASP A 67 -13.98 -27.78 18.96
N ASN A 68 -12.95 -27.13 19.48
CA ASN A 68 -11.96 -27.63 20.43
C ASN A 68 -11.30 -28.97 19.99
N THR A 69 -11.11 -29.18 18.69
CA THR A 69 -10.55 -30.39 18.11
C THR A 69 -9.06 -30.28 17.80
N ALA A 70 -8.45 -31.37 17.37
CA ALA A 70 -7.08 -31.37 16.88
C ALA A 70 -6.95 -30.56 15.58
N GLN A 71 -7.97 -30.55 14.72
CA GLN A 71 -8.02 -29.86 13.45
C GLN A 71 -8.18 -28.34 13.64
N SER A 72 -9.08 -27.92 14.55
CA SER A 72 -9.23 -26.49 14.87
C SER A 72 -7.94 -25.91 15.46
N ARG A 73 -7.33 -26.63 16.40
CA ARG A 73 -6.02 -26.23 16.95
C ARG A 73 -4.90 -26.23 15.93
N GLN A 74 -4.95 -27.12 14.92
CA GLN A 74 -3.99 -27.12 13.83
C GLN A 74 -4.16 -25.87 12.97
N LEU A 75 -5.38 -25.49 12.61
CA LEU A 75 -5.67 -24.26 11.87
C LEU A 75 -5.18 -23.03 12.62
N LEU A 76 -5.46 -22.93 13.92
CA LEU A 76 -5.01 -21.80 14.75
C LEU A 76 -3.48 -21.69 14.79
N ARG A 77 -2.77 -22.82 14.97
CA ARG A 77 -1.30 -22.82 14.89
C ARG A 77 -0.78 -22.38 13.52
N MET A 78 -1.47 -22.74 12.43
CA MET A 78 -1.08 -22.29 11.10
C MET A 78 -1.30 -20.79 10.91
N ILE A 79 -2.38 -20.24 11.47
CA ILE A 79 -2.64 -18.79 11.46
C ILE A 79 -1.59 -18.05 12.28
N ASP A 80 -1.27 -18.54 13.46
CA ASP A 80 -0.26 -17.97 14.37
C ASP A 80 1.17 -18.05 13.79
N ALA A 81 1.45 -19.08 13.01
CA ALA A 81 2.73 -19.25 12.34
C ALA A 81 2.90 -18.34 11.10
N THR A 82 1.88 -17.59 10.71
CA THR A 82 2.01 -16.60 9.64
C THR A 82 2.72 -15.34 10.16
N SER A 83 3.49 -14.68 9.30
CA SER A 83 4.12 -13.40 9.67
C SER A 83 3.13 -12.25 9.83
N GLN A 84 1.90 -12.42 9.39
CA GLN A 84 0.88 -11.37 9.38
C GLN A 84 0.17 -11.22 10.71
N THR A 85 -0.04 -12.33 11.45
CA THR A 85 -0.88 -12.34 12.64
C THR A 85 -0.21 -13.08 13.79
N ALA A 86 -0.48 -12.62 15.02
CA ALA A 86 -0.12 -13.32 16.26
C ALA A 86 -1.37 -13.51 17.12
N ILE A 87 -1.58 -14.71 17.64
CA ILE A 87 -2.72 -15.00 18.52
C ILE A 87 -2.44 -14.39 19.90
N TYR A 88 -3.14 -13.30 20.20
CA TYR A 88 -3.00 -12.60 21.48
C TYR A 88 -3.69 -13.37 22.62
N SER A 89 -4.92 -13.86 22.38
CA SER A 89 -5.69 -14.58 23.39
C SER A 89 -6.78 -15.46 22.77
N SER A 90 -7.15 -16.53 23.48
CA SER A 90 -8.33 -17.33 23.17
C SER A 90 -9.47 -16.90 24.08
N TYR A 91 -10.66 -16.72 23.50
CA TYR A 91 -11.88 -16.31 24.18
C TYR A 91 -12.91 -17.44 24.14
N LEU A 92 -13.74 -17.51 25.20
CA LEU A 92 -14.76 -18.56 25.31
C LEU A 92 -15.94 -18.35 24.35
N ASN A 93 -16.23 -17.09 24.03
CA ASN A 93 -17.34 -16.74 23.14
C ASN A 93 -17.03 -15.46 22.36
N LEU A 94 -17.81 -15.23 21.30
CA LEU A 94 -17.65 -14.08 20.42
C LEU A 94 -17.83 -12.74 21.18
N ASN A 95 -18.75 -12.67 22.14
CA ASN A 95 -19.03 -11.44 22.89
C ASN A 95 -17.82 -10.97 23.71
N GLU A 96 -17.04 -11.88 24.27
CA GLU A 96 -15.81 -11.55 25.00
C GLU A 96 -14.71 -11.04 24.03
N ALA A 97 -14.59 -11.71 22.89
CA ALA A 97 -13.65 -11.29 21.84
C ALA A 97 -14.03 -9.91 21.28
N GLU A 98 -15.31 -9.63 21.06
CA GLU A 98 -15.79 -8.31 20.62
C GLU A 98 -15.47 -7.21 21.63
N LYS A 99 -15.62 -7.47 22.93
CA LYS A 99 -15.21 -6.49 23.96
C LYS A 99 -13.71 -6.20 23.91
N ALA A 100 -12.87 -7.23 23.72
CA ALA A 100 -11.43 -7.04 23.56
C ALA A 100 -11.08 -6.27 22.27
N PHE A 101 -11.83 -6.50 21.20
CA PHE A 101 -11.72 -5.77 19.94
C PHE A 101 -12.10 -4.29 20.12
N GLN A 102 -13.21 -4.01 20.79
CA GLN A 102 -13.63 -2.63 21.13
C GLN A 102 -12.64 -1.90 22.04
N GLN A 103 -11.92 -2.64 22.89
CA GLN A 103 -10.85 -2.11 23.74
C GLN A 103 -9.50 -1.97 23.01
N GLU A 104 -9.50 -2.20 21.68
CA GLU A 104 -8.31 -2.15 20.83
C GLU A 104 -7.16 -3.08 21.24
N LYS A 105 -7.43 -4.09 22.06
CA LYS A 105 -6.44 -5.11 22.46
C LYS A 105 -6.10 -6.07 21.34
N ILE A 106 -7.06 -6.30 20.45
CA ILE A 106 -6.94 -7.14 19.27
C ILE A 106 -7.45 -6.39 18.04
N ARG A 107 -6.93 -6.71 16.88
CA ARG A 107 -7.28 -6.06 15.59
C ARG A 107 -8.17 -6.94 14.71
N GLY A 108 -8.44 -8.16 15.13
CA GLY A 108 -9.37 -9.07 14.47
C GLY A 108 -9.69 -10.29 15.33
N ILE A 109 -10.72 -11.02 14.90
CA ILE A 109 -11.21 -12.21 15.57
C ILE A 109 -11.34 -13.33 14.53
N VAL A 110 -10.86 -14.50 14.85
CA VAL A 110 -11.09 -15.72 14.06
C VAL A 110 -11.96 -16.65 14.90
N ALA A 111 -13.16 -16.95 14.41
CA ALA A 111 -14.11 -17.85 15.09
C ALA A 111 -14.26 -19.16 14.29
N ILE A 112 -14.03 -20.27 14.96
CA ILE A 112 -14.18 -21.61 14.44
C ILE A 112 -15.46 -22.22 15.06
N PRO A 113 -16.48 -22.53 14.23
CA PRO A 113 -17.74 -23.04 14.75
C PRO A 113 -17.64 -24.51 15.20
N ASN A 114 -18.57 -24.89 16.04
CA ASN A 114 -18.72 -26.29 16.44
C ASN A 114 -19.03 -27.20 15.22
N GLY A 115 -18.41 -28.37 15.17
CA GLY A 115 -18.54 -29.31 14.06
C GLY A 115 -17.55 -29.10 12.92
N PHE A 116 -16.65 -28.14 13.04
CA PHE A 116 -15.62 -27.86 12.03
C PHE A 116 -14.83 -29.09 11.59
N ALA A 117 -14.32 -29.87 12.55
CA ALA A 117 -13.53 -31.05 12.25
C ALA A 117 -14.37 -32.18 11.61
N ARG A 118 -15.61 -32.33 12.06
CA ARG A 118 -16.55 -33.31 11.52
C ARG A 118 -16.84 -33.04 10.05
N ASP A 119 -17.16 -31.80 9.72
CA ASP A 119 -17.53 -31.39 8.37
C ASP A 119 -16.31 -31.51 7.43
N LEU A 120 -15.13 -31.10 7.94
CA LEU A 120 -13.86 -31.25 7.22
C LEU A 120 -13.54 -32.73 6.90
N GLN A 121 -13.78 -33.66 7.85
CA GLN A 121 -13.55 -35.09 7.62
C GLN A 121 -14.56 -35.72 6.65
N ARG A 122 -15.78 -35.19 6.59
CA ARG A 122 -16.80 -35.61 5.62
C ARG A 122 -16.52 -35.10 4.20
N GLY A 123 -15.56 -34.18 4.03
CA GLY A 123 -15.28 -33.50 2.76
C GLY A 123 -16.27 -32.40 2.46
N GLU A 124 -17.03 -31.96 3.46
CA GLU A 124 -17.82 -30.75 3.41
C GLU A 124 -16.90 -29.55 3.60
N GLN A 125 -17.33 -28.37 3.17
CA GLN A 125 -16.53 -27.12 3.33
C GLN A 125 -16.97 -26.39 4.61
N PRO A 126 -16.30 -26.60 5.76
CA PRO A 126 -16.62 -25.86 6.96
C PRO A 126 -16.29 -24.38 6.77
N THR A 127 -17.13 -23.52 7.32
CA THR A 127 -16.96 -22.08 7.25
C THR A 127 -16.34 -21.57 8.55
N ILE A 128 -15.23 -20.84 8.45
CA ILE A 128 -14.69 -20.06 9.57
C ILE A 128 -15.11 -18.60 9.41
N SER A 129 -15.40 -17.93 10.51
CA SER A 129 -15.75 -16.51 10.49
C SER A 129 -14.53 -15.68 10.87
N VAL A 130 -14.24 -14.67 10.06
CA VAL A 130 -13.12 -13.75 10.29
C VAL A 130 -13.68 -12.34 10.39
N TYR A 131 -13.50 -11.74 11.57
CA TYR A 131 -13.87 -10.34 11.84
C TYR A 131 -12.61 -9.51 11.90
N ALA A 132 -12.54 -8.43 11.16
CA ALA A 132 -11.39 -7.53 11.15
C ALA A 132 -11.83 -6.09 10.97
N ASP A 133 -11.03 -5.17 11.49
CA ASP A 133 -11.29 -3.75 11.36
C ASP A 133 -11.11 -3.30 9.91
N ALA A 134 -12.22 -3.03 9.24
CA ALA A 134 -12.24 -2.55 7.87
C ALA A 134 -11.90 -1.06 7.74
N SER A 135 -11.86 -0.30 8.83
CA SER A 135 -11.44 1.11 8.82
C SER A 135 -9.98 1.23 8.45
N TYR A 136 -9.19 0.20 8.78
CA TYR A 136 -7.80 0.06 8.39
C TYR A 136 -7.63 -1.06 7.37
N MET A 137 -7.68 -0.70 6.10
CA MET A 137 -7.58 -1.66 4.98
C MET A 137 -6.36 -2.60 5.10
N LEU A 138 -5.27 -2.13 5.70
CA LEU A 138 -4.06 -2.92 5.87
C LEU A 138 -4.26 -4.03 6.92
N TYR A 139 -4.89 -3.75 8.06
CA TYR A 139 -5.23 -4.75 9.06
C TYR A 139 -6.17 -5.81 8.48
N TYR A 140 -7.24 -5.35 7.85
CA TYR A 140 -8.21 -6.22 7.18
C TYR A 140 -7.55 -7.18 6.19
N LYS A 141 -6.71 -6.64 5.28
CA LYS A 141 -6.00 -7.42 4.27
C LYS A 141 -5.08 -8.48 4.87
N GLN A 142 -4.29 -8.12 5.89
CA GLN A 142 -3.33 -9.03 6.52
C GLN A 142 -4.05 -10.18 7.25
N ILE A 143 -5.04 -9.87 8.07
CA ILE A 143 -5.80 -10.86 8.83
C ILE A 143 -6.54 -11.83 7.90
N LEU A 144 -7.20 -11.28 6.87
CA LEU A 144 -7.91 -12.09 5.88
C LEU A 144 -6.95 -12.99 5.08
N THR A 145 -5.77 -12.49 4.74
CA THR A 145 -4.74 -13.27 4.02
C THR A 145 -4.23 -14.40 4.88
N ALA A 146 -3.89 -14.16 6.15
CA ALA A 146 -3.45 -15.18 7.08
C ALA A 146 -4.50 -16.29 7.23
N ALA A 147 -5.76 -15.92 7.46
CA ALA A 147 -6.85 -16.89 7.60
C ALA A 147 -7.08 -17.72 6.33
N LYS A 148 -7.14 -17.05 5.16
CA LYS A 148 -7.35 -17.74 3.86
C LYS A 148 -6.22 -18.69 3.51
N VAL A 149 -4.97 -18.26 3.65
CA VAL A 149 -3.80 -19.07 3.34
C VAL A 149 -3.75 -20.29 4.25
N SER A 150 -3.94 -20.11 5.55
CA SER A 150 -3.94 -21.20 6.53
C SER A 150 -5.09 -22.19 6.27
N ALA A 151 -6.29 -21.71 5.98
CA ALA A 151 -7.43 -22.58 5.65
C ALA A 151 -7.18 -23.38 4.35
N THR A 152 -6.58 -22.76 3.34
CA THR A 152 -6.24 -23.43 2.08
C THR A 152 -5.22 -24.55 2.30
N TYR A 153 -4.16 -24.30 3.07
CA TYR A 153 -3.18 -25.33 3.40
C TYR A 153 -3.75 -26.45 4.27
N LEU A 154 -4.62 -26.13 5.21
CA LEU A 154 -5.29 -27.16 6.02
C LEU A 154 -6.16 -28.07 5.13
N ASN A 155 -6.98 -27.49 4.25
CA ASN A 155 -7.83 -28.22 3.32
C ASN A 155 -7.01 -29.15 2.41
N ALA A 156 -5.93 -28.62 1.83
CA ALA A 156 -5.02 -29.42 1.00
C ALA A 156 -4.39 -30.59 1.78
N GLY A 157 -3.98 -30.35 3.03
CA GLY A 157 -3.43 -31.40 3.89
C GLY A 157 -4.44 -32.49 4.26
N VAL A 158 -5.68 -32.12 4.48
CA VAL A 158 -6.76 -33.09 4.74
C VAL A 158 -7.10 -33.90 3.49
N GLU A 159 -7.19 -33.26 2.33
CA GLU A 159 -7.47 -33.92 1.06
C GLU A 159 -6.36 -34.95 0.70
N VAL A 160 -5.09 -34.57 0.88
CA VAL A 160 -3.96 -35.49 0.70
C VAL A 160 -4.07 -36.69 1.64
N LYS A 161 -4.42 -36.50 2.91
CA LYS A 161 -4.60 -37.61 3.86
C LYS A 161 -5.76 -38.50 3.46
N ARG A 162 -6.88 -37.94 3.01
CA ARG A 162 -8.07 -38.66 2.59
C ARG A 162 -7.81 -39.56 1.37
N THR A 163 -7.17 -38.99 0.37
CA THR A 163 -6.86 -39.72 -0.88
C THR A 163 -5.72 -40.70 -0.71
N SER A 164 -4.75 -40.42 0.16
CA SER A 164 -3.72 -41.43 0.55
C SER A 164 -4.31 -42.63 1.28
N ALA A 165 -5.34 -42.42 2.12
CA ALA A 165 -6.06 -43.50 2.79
C ALA A 165 -6.83 -44.40 1.80
N GLN A 166 -7.12 -43.91 0.59
CA GLN A 166 -7.73 -44.67 -0.51
C GLN A 166 -6.69 -45.42 -1.37
N GLY A 167 -5.43 -45.48 -0.95
CA GLY A 167 -4.37 -46.25 -1.62
C GLY A 167 -3.67 -45.51 -2.76
N LYS A 168 -3.89 -44.22 -2.93
CA LYS A 168 -3.15 -43.41 -3.90
C LYS A 168 -1.80 -42.95 -3.35
N LEU A 169 -0.78 -42.82 -4.22
CA LEU A 169 0.54 -42.35 -3.82
C LEU A 169 0.46 -40.87 -3.40
N PRO A 170 1.18 -40.42 -2.34
CA PRO A 170 1.15 -39.04 -1.85
C PRO A 170 1.47 -37.97 -2.91
N THR A 171 2.29 -38.28 -3.90
CA THR A 171 2.61 -37.39 -5.02
C THR A 171 1.42 -37.18 -5.96
N GLN A 172 0.70 -38.28 -6.30
CA GLN A 172 -0.49 -38.23 -7.15
C GLN A 172 -1.66 -37.53 -6.45
N THR A 173 -1.82 -37.73 -5.15
CA THR A 173 -2.87 -37.09 -4.35
C THR A 173 -2.64 -35.59 -4.19
N ARG A 174 -1.39 -35.14 -4.14
CA ARG A 174 -1.06 -33.72 -4.08
C ARG A 174 -1.39 -33.01 -5.39
N ASP A 175 -1.09 -33.64 -6.51
CA ASP A 175 -1.38 -33.09 -7.85
C ASP A 175 -2.89 -33.05 -8.14
N GLU A 176 -3.66 -34.03 -7.62
CA GLU A 176 -5.13 -34.06 -7.70
C GLU A 176 -5.80 -33.04 -6.76
N ALA A 177 -5.27 -32.85 -5.54
CA ALA A 177 -5.79 -31.87 -4.58
C ALA A 177 -5.46 -30.42 -4.97
N MET A 178 -4.40 -30.21 -5.73
CA MET A 178 -3.98 -28.92 -6.28
C MET A 178 -3.69 -29.05 -7.78
N PRO A 179 -4.71 -29.30 -8.62
CA PRO A 179 -4.53 -29.60 -10.05
C PRO A 179 -3.98 -28.40 -10.84
N VAL A 180 -4.03 -27.20 -10.28
CA VAL A 180 -3.49 -25.97 -10.88
C VAL A 180 -2.57 -25.30 -9.87
N SER A 181 -1.27 -25.40 -10.08
CA SER A 181 -0.30 -24.56 -9.38
C SER A 181 -0.26 -23.20 -10.07
N ALA A 182 -0.93 -22.20 -9.52
CA ALA A 182 -0.79 -20.83 -9.96
C ALA A 182 0.50 -20.25 -9.36
N GLN A 183 1.55 -20.16 -10.16
CA GLN A 183 2.75 -19.40 -9.80
C GLN A 183 2.45 -17.92 -10.03
N VAL A 184 2.01 -17.23 -9.00
CA VAL A 184 1.80 -15.78 -9.06
C VAL A 184 3.15 -15.10 -8.90
N VAL A 185 3.70 -14.59 -10.00
CA VAL A 185 4.89 -13.75 -10.00
C VAL A 185 4.43 -12.30 -10.01
N SER A 186 4.60 -11.61 -8.90
CA SER A 186 4.30 -10.19 -8.79
C SER A 186 5.45 -9.41 -9.44
N LEU A 187 5.19 -8.81 -10.63
CA LEU A 187 6.24 -8.16 -11.43
C LEU A 187 6.69 -6.80 -10.88
N TYR A 188 5.77 -6.04 -10.31
CA TYR A 188 6.04 -4.64 -9.89
C TYR A 188 5.97 -4.40 -8.39
N ASN A 189 5.39 -5.32 -7.63
CA ASN A 189 5.30 -5.25 -6.18
C ASN A 189 5.41 -6.67 -5.59
N PRO A 190 6.61 -7.25 -5.51
CA PRO A 190 6.82 -8.62 -5.05
C PRO A 190 6.38 -8.84 -3.61
N SER A 191 6.56 -7.86 -2.75
CA SER A 191 6.16 -7.90 -1.33
C SER A 191 4.67 -7.69 -1.12
N LEU A 192 3.92 -7.27 -2.16
CA LEU A 192 2.55 -6.77 -2.05
C LEU A 192 2.41 -5.66 -0.99
N GLY A 193 3.51 -4.98 -0.71
CA GLY A 193 3.63 -3.93 0.30
C GLY A 193 2.83 -2.71 -0.08
N TYR A 194 2.18 -2.11 0.92
CA TYR A 194 1.40 -0.90 0.73
C TYR A 194 2.30 0.30 0.41
N ALA A 195 3.50 0.34 0.98
CA ALA A 195 4.48 1.38 0.77
C ALA A 195 4.92 1.47 -0.71
N THR A 196 5.21 0.33 -1.34
CA THR A 196 5.61 0.27 -2.76
C THR A 196 4.54 0.86 -3.69
N PHE A 197 3.27 0.78 -3.30
CA PHE A 197 2.17 1.39 -4.05
C PHE A 197 1.97 2.87 -3.68
N LEU A 198 1.99 3.21 -2.39
CA LEU A 198 1.63 4.52 -1.88
C LEU A 198 2.72 5.57 -2.09
N ILE A 199 4.00 5.22 -1.86
CA ILE A 199 5.11 6.17 -1.91
C ILE A 199 5.20 6.90 -3.25
N PRO A 200 5.15 6.25 -4.42
CA PRO A 200 5.21 6.95 -5.70
C PRO A 200 4.07 7.96 -5.88
N ILE A 201 2.84 7.60 -5.46
CA ILE A 201 1.66 8.47 -5.57
C ILE A 201 1.83 9.71 -4.68
N VAL A 202 2.23 9.50 -3.43
CA VAL A 202 2.45 10.59 -2.46
C VAL A 202 3.57 11.50 -2.92
N LEU A 203 4.67 10.97 -3.47
CA LEU A 203 5.75 11.76 -4.02
C LEU A 203 5.29 12.67 -5.16
N VAL A 204 4.47 12.18 -6.07
CA VAL A 204 3.91 12.99 -7.16
C VAL A 204 3.06 14.14 -6.59
N ILE A 205 2.21 13.87 -5.59
CA ILE A 205 1.40 14.90 -4.94
C ILE A 205 2.27 15.93 -4.22
N ILE A 206 3.32 15.49 -3.52
CA ILE A 206 4.28 16.37 -2.84
C ILE A 206 4.96 17.29 -3.86
N PHE A 207 5.46 16.74 -4.97
CA PHE A 207 6.08 17.54 -6.01
C PHE A 207 5.10 18.55 -6.62
N GLN A 208 3.88 18.12 -6.92
CA GLN A 208 2.85 19.00 -7.47
C GLN A 208 2.51 20.16 -6.52
N THR A 209 2.25 19.86 -5.25
CA THR A 209 1.92 20.90 -4.26
C THR A 209 3.09 21.83 -3.99
N THR A 210 4.32 21.30 -3.96
CA THR A 210 5.54 22.10 -3.79
C THR A 210 5.76 23.05 -4.96
N ILE A 211 5.57 22.60 -6.19
CA ILE A 211 5.67 23.46 -7.40
C ILE A 211 4.63 24.57 -7.34
N LEU A 212 3.36 24.25 -7.04
CA LEU A 212 2.30 25.25 -6.94
C LEU A 212 2.60 26.30 -5.86
N THR A 213 3.08 25.85 -4.70
CA THR A 213 3.47 26.74 -3.60
C THR A 213 4.64 27.64 -3.99
N ALA A 214 5.68 27.08 -4.61
CA ALA A 214 6.86 27.83 -5.04
C ALA A 214 6.51 28.90 -6.08
N VAL A 215 5.65 28.56 -7.05
CA VAL A 215 5.18 29.52 -8.07
C VAL A 215 4.34 30.62 -7.42
N GLY A 216 3.47 30.29 -6.47
CA GLY A 216 2.69 31.27 -5.72
C GLY A 216 3.55 32.21 -4.90
N MET A 217 4.57 31.69 -4.19
CA MET A 217 5.53 32.50 -3.43
C MET A 217 6.36 33.41 -4.35
N LEU A 218 6.84 32.87 -5.47
CA LEU A 218 7.61 33.62 -6.46
C LEU A 218 6.79 34.80 -7.01
N GLY A 219 5.52 34.55 -7.36
CA GLY A 219 4.61 35.61 -7.80
C GLY A 219 4.36 36.68 -6.71
N GLY A 220 4.21 36.27 -5.45
CA GLY A 220 4.05 37.12 -4.30
C GLY A 220 5.26 38.03 -4.07
N THR A 221 6.46 37.47 -4.01
CA THR A 221 7.71 38.23 -3.80
C THR A 221 8.03 39.18 -4.95
N MET A 222 7.68 38.81 -6.19
CA MET A 222 7.81 39.68 -7.34
C MET A 222 6.85 40.91 -7.25
N ARG A 223 5.64 40.69 -6.75
CA ARG A 223 4.63 41.74 -6.57
C ARG A 223 5.01 42.70 -5.46
N GLU A 224 5.41 42.21 -4.30
CA GLU A 224 5.88 43.02 -3.17
C GLU A 224 7.11 43.86 -3.51
N GLY A 225 8.05 43.31 -4.24
CA GLY A 225 9.25 44.00 -4.68
C GLY A 225 9.06 44.96 -5.86
N ASN A 226 7.82 45.17 -6.34
CA ASN A 226 7.49 45.97 -7.54
C ASN A 226 8.28 45.54 -8.81
N LYS A 227 8.76 44.28 -8.80
CA LYS A 227 9.57 43.68 -9.86
C LYS A 227 8.70 43.09 -10.98
N LEU A 228 7.42 42.84 -10.69
CA LEU A 228 6.46 42.29 -11.62
C LEU A 228 6.34 43.14 -12.88
N LYS A 229 6.31 44.48 -12.71
CA LYS A 229 6.26 45.46 -13.81
C LYS A 229 7.51 45.37 -14.70
N LYS A 230 8.68 45.17 -14.08
CA LYS A 230 9.94 45.03 -14.82
C LYS A 230 10.01 43.66 -15.53
N TYR A 231 9.42 42.62 -14.95
CA TYR A 231 9.33 41.26 -15.52
C TYR A 231 8.44 41.24 -16.76
N ILE A 232 7.24 41.83 -16.69
CA ILE A 232 6.29 41.93 -17.81
C ILE A 232 6.81 42.79 -18.95
N LEU A 233 7.64 43.82 -18.64
CA LEU A 233 8.23 44.73 -19.62
C LEU A 233 9.55 44.20 -20.22
N THR A 234 10.06 43.01 -19.80
CA THR A 234 11.21 42.41 -20.48
C THR A 234 10.80 41.90 -21.87
N PRO A 235 11.63 42.13 -22.92
CA PRO A 235 11.27 41.77 -24.31
C PRO A 235 11.00 40.24 -24.50
N ILE A 236 11.37 39.41 -23.56
CA ILE A 236 11.12 37.99 -23.59
C ILE A 236 9.64 37.66 -23.35
N VAL A 237 8.95 38.43 -22.49
CA VAL A 237 7.52 38.18 -22.14
C VAL A 237 6.59 39.02 -23.01
N SER A 238 7.01 40.20 -23.43
CA SER A 238 6.21 41.11 -24.29
C SER A 238 6.06 40.64 -25.73
N GLY A 239 6.96 39.81 -26.23
CA GLY A 239 6.89 39.27 -27.59
C GLY A 239 5.81 38.20 -27.81
N GLU A 240 5.44 37.44 -26.74
CA GLU A 240 4.43 36.38 -26.83
C GLU A 240 3.04 36.84 -26.37
N LEU A 241 2.95 37.83 -25.46
CA LEU A 241 1.65 38.33 -24.98
C LEU A 241 0.90 39.22 -25.96
N CYS A 242 1.59 39.74 -26.98
CA CYS A 242 0.95 40.55 -28.05
C CYS A 242 0.29 39.70 -29.16
N LEU A 243 0.35 38.35 -29.05
CA LEU A 243 -0.22 37.43 -30.05
C LEU A 243 -1.37 36.58 -29.50
N LEU A 244 -1.82 36.81 -28.25
CA LEU A 244 -3.04 36.29 -27.67
C LEU A 244 -4.06 37.39 -27.40
#